data_358422339cc811e1114fd146b32dcd24
#
_entry.id   358422339cc811e1114fd146b32dcd24
#
_cell.length_a   1.000
_cell.length_b   1.000
_cell.length_c   1.000
_cell.angle_alpha   90.00
_cell.angle_beta   90.00
_cell.angle_gamma   90.00
#
_symmetry.space_group_name_H-M   'P 1'
#
loop_
_entity.id
_entity.type
_entity.pdbx_description
1 polymer ?
#
loop_
_entity_poly.entity_id
_entity_poly.type
_entity_poly.pdbx_seq_one_letter_code
_entity_poly.pdbx_strand_id
1 'polypeptide(L)'
;MTRIILLLAIAGLNACSAEHKALDKETQSYDALVGGDSANAFATVQAALDAAPSDEKARYRILIKAGRYNEKLNITRGNLEIRGEGAANTLIYFDAYAGNSRGYRADGWGTPGSATVSIDTVDVHIADLTIENTYDFLANDIKAADDPTKAGDSQAVALLLDTRSDKISLSRVTLNGYQDTLFVHGNRAYFYESTISGNVDFIFGQGNAVFDRSTIVSRPRNSTFAEGEIHSFITAPSTNIAREYGLTFLDCKLTREEGVPDQSITLGRPWHPTTTFPDGRYADPDAIGKAVFIRTFMDSHINTQGWSSMPGTAPDGTKSRIFTPEESRFFEYNSTGPGAAINAQRPQLTDAQVADYALETIFAGWQPPR
;
A
#
# COMPACT_ATOMS: atom_id res chain seq x y z
N MET A 1 10.35 -16.46 -78.18
CA MET A 1 9.63 -17.22 -77.15
C MET A 1 10.59 -17.45 -75.97
N THR A 2 10.60 -16.57 -75.00
CA THR A 2 11.54 -16.66 -73.84
C THR A 2 10.69 -16.57 -72.56
N ARG A 3 10.68 -17.64 -71.77
CA ARG A 3 9.97 -17.72 -70.50
C ARG A 3 10.84 -17.10 -69.42
N ILE A 4 10.30 -16.07 -68.73
CA ILE A 4 10.87 -15.50 -67.54
C ILE A 4 10.27 -16.25 -66.38
N ILE A 5 11.13 -16.87 -65.55
CA ILE A 5 10.80 -17.52 -64.29
C ILE A 5 10.98 -16.47 -63.21
N LEU A 6 9.91 -16.18 -62.46
CA LEU A 6 9.88 -15.28 -61.34
C LEU A 6 10.23 -16.08 -60.06
N LEU A 7 11.39 -15.82 -59.48
CA LEU A 7 11.74 -16.32 -58.14
C LEU A 7 11.20 -15.35 -57.11
N LEU A 8 10.18 -15.76 -56.34
CA LEU A 8 9.78 -15.10 -55.11
C LEU A 8 10.70 -15.59 -53.99
N ALA A 9 11.44 -14.68 -53.41
CA ALA A 9 12.22 -14.92 -52.23
C ALA A 9 11.32 -14.96 -50.99
N ILE A 10 11.33 -16.08 -50.26
CA ILE A 10 10.74 -16.24 -48.94
C ILE A 10 11.76 -15.70 -47.92
N ALA A 11 11.58 -14.50 -47.46
CA ALA A 11 12.31 -13.92 -46.34
C ALA A 11 11.27 -13.34 -45.35
N GLY A 12 10.93 -14.08 -44.30
CA GLY A 12 9.98 -13.56 -43.31
C GLY A 12 9.51 -14.53 -42.24
N LEU A 13 10.38 -15.44 -41.77
CA LEU A 13 9.96 -16.34 -40.65
C LEU A 13 11.05 -16.58 -39.56
N ASN A 14 12.09 -15.77 -39.52
CA ASN A 14 13.13 -15.92 -38.51
C ASN A 14 13.25 -14.76 -37.50
N ALA A 15 12.41 -13.73 -37.57
CA ALA A 15 12.49 -12.61 -36.62
C ALA A 15 11.73 -12.85 -35.29
N CYS A 16 10.69 -13.70 -35.32
CA CYS A 16 9.85 -13.92 -34.12
C CYS A 16 10.43 -14.93 -33.11
N SER A 17 11.42 -15.74 -33.50
CA SER A 17 12.05 -16.75 -32.61
C SER A 17 13.26 -16.23 -31.83
N ALA A 18 13.80 -15.07 -32.22
CA ALA A 18 14.96 -14.48 -31.52
C ALA A 18 14.53 -13.61 -30.31
N GLU A 19 13.36 -12.97 -30.38
CA GLU A 19 12.85 -12.18 -29.24
C GLU A 19 12.31 -13.05 -28.10
N HIS A 20 11.80 -14.24 -28.38
CA HIS A 20 11.39 -15.21 -27.32
C HIS A 20 12.58 -15.89 -26.61
N LYS A 21 13.77 -15.89 -27.20
CA LYS A 21 15.00 -16.46 -26.58
C LYS A 21 15.79 -15.46 -25.75
N ALA A 22 15.47 -14.18 -25.79
CA ALA A 22 16.11 -13.15 -24.96
C ALA A 22 15.47 -13.00 -23.57
N LEU A 23 14.26 -13.56 -23.33
CA LEU A 23 13.58 -13.56 -22.03
C LEU A 23 13.97 -14.71 -21.10
N ASP A 24 14.73 -15.69 -21.57
CA ASP A 24 15.10 -16.88 -20.78
C ASP A 24 16.54 -16.84 -20.20
N LYS A 25 17.12 -15.65 -19.99
CA LYS A 25 18.49 -15.53 -19.47
C LYS A 25 18.64 -14.62 -18.25
N GLU A 26 17.71 -14.71 -17.32
CA GLU A 26 18.00 -14.48 -15.91
C GLU A 26 17.40 -15.62 -15.10
N THR A 27 18.02 -16.79 -15.11
CA THR A 27 17.88 -17.75 -14.01
C THR A 27 18.50 -17.10 -12.78
N GLN A 28 17.77 -16.15 -12.19
CA GLN A 28 18.14 -15.60 -10.91
C GLN A 28 18.14 -16.78 -9.92
N SER A 29 19.30 -17.15 -9.42
CA SER A 29 19.39 -18.24 -8.44
C SER A 29 18.75 -17.76 -7.14
N TYR A 30 17.75 -18.49 -6.65
CA TYR A 30 17.13 -18.26 -5.36
C TYR A 30 17.85 -19.09 -4.30
N ASP A 31 18.00 -18.53 -3.11
CA ASP A 31 18.61 -19.19 -1.96
C ASP A 31 17.60 -20.12 -1.25
N ALA A 32 16.32 -19.80 -1.36
CA ALA A 32 15.22 -20.60 -0.84
C ALA A 32 14.03 -20.67 -1.83
N LEU A 33 13.37 -21.82 -1.81
CA LEU A 33 12.13 -22.08 -2.55
C LEU A 33 11.01 -22.39 -1.55
N VAL A 34 9.84 -21.79 -1.71
CA VAL A 34 8.67 -22.06 -0.88
C VAL A 34 7.57 -22.68 -1.74
N GLY A 35 7.01 -23.79 -1.29
CA GLY A 35 5.92 -24.50 -1.98
C GLY A 35 6.38 -25.26 -3.23
N GLY A 36 5.41 -25.80 -3.97
CA GLY A 36 5.65 -26.68 -5.12
C GLY A 36 6.12 -28.09 -4.71
N ASP A 37 6.47 -28.89 -5.72
CA ASP A 37 6.77 -30.34 -5.54
C ASP A 37 8.26 -30.63 -5.30
N SER A 38 9.09 -29.61 -5.08
CA SER A 38 10.53 -29.80 -4.85
C SER A 38 10.79 -30.36 -3.44
N ALA A 39 11.58 -31.42 -3.33
CA ALA A 39 11.95 -32.01 -2.04
C ALA A 39 12.75 -31.06 -1.13
N ASN A 40 13.35 -30.00 -1.69
CA ASN A 40 14.12 -28.99 -0.95
C ASN A 40 13.33 -27.70 -0.72
N ALA A 41 12.03 -27.65 -1.06
CA ALA A 41 11.21 -26.48 -0.83
C ALA A 41 10.74 -26.40 0.64
N PHE A 42 10.73 -25.19 1.18
CA PHE A 42 10.12 -24.93 2.47
C PHE A 42 8.58 -25.04 2.36
N ALA A 43 7.96 -25.59 3.39
CA ALA A 43 6.50 -25.72 3.43
C ALA A 43 5.82 -24.36 3.69
N THR A 44 6.51 -23.42 4.35
CA THR A 44 5.99 -22.10 4.74
C THR A 44 6.97 -21.00 4.37
N VAL A 45 6.42 -19.79 4.15
CA VAL A 45 7.23 -18.60 3.87
C VAL A 45 8.06 -18.22 5.10
N GLN A 46 7.47 -18.30 6.31
CA GLN A 46 8.19 -17.99 7.54
C GLN A 46 9.37 -18.93 7.76
N ALA A 47 9.25 -20.24 7.47
CA ALA A 47 10.37 -21.16 7.56
C ALA A 47 11.53 -20.82 6.61
N ALA A 48 11.23 -20.33 5.41
CA ALA A 48 12.25 -19.85 4.49
C ALA A 48 12.94 -18.56 4.98
N LEU A 49 12.19 -17.67 5.61
CA LEU A 49 12.73 -16.45 6.24
C LEU A 49 13.65 -16.81 7.43
N ASP A 50 13.22 -17.75 8.27
CA ASP A 50 13.97 -18.17 9.46
C ASP A 50 15.27 -18.93 9.10
N ALA A 51 15.31 -19.55 7.92
CA ALA A 51 16.50 -20.25 7.40
C ALA A 51 17.55 -19.30 6.81
N ALA A 52 17.25 -18.02 6.66
CA ALA A 52 18.18 -17.05 6.10
C ALA A 52 19.42 -16.87 7.00
N PRO A 53 20.63 -16.75 6.41
CA PRO A 53 21.85 -16.47 7.20
C PRO A 53 21.72 -15.18 8.02
N SER A 54 22.21 -15.20 9.24
CA SER A 54 22.12 -14.07 10.17
C SER A 54 23.05 -12.90 9.83
N ASP A 55 24.03 -13.09 8.95
CA ASP A 55 25.08 -12.08 8.70
C ASP A 55 24.69 -10.97 7.71
N GLU A 56 23.54 -11.06 7.05
CA GLU A 56 22.96 -10.08 6.11
C GLU A 56 23.93 -9.48 5.06
N LYS A 57 25.15 -10.05 4.89
CA LYS A 57 26.16 -9.51 3.96
C LYS A 57 25.75 -9.68 2.50
N ALA A 58 25.12 -10.80 2.20
CA ALA A 58 24.58 -11.10 0.87
C ALA A 58 23.07 -10.99 0.88
N ARG A 59 22.48 -10.55 -0.24
CA ARG A 59 21.05 -10.55 -0.44
C ARG A 59 20.54 -11.99 -0.43
N TYR A 60 19.59 -12.27 0.45
CA TYR A 60 18.91 -13.56 0.49
C TYR A 60 17.66 -13.50 -0.36
N ARG A 61 17.52 -14.44 -1.28
CA ARG A 61 16.45 -14.45 -2.28
C ARG A 61 15.53 -15.63 -2.05
N ILE A 62 14.25 -15.35 -1.92
CA ILE A 62 13.18 -16.34 -1.72
C ILE A 62 12.25 -16.32 -2.93
N LEU A 63 12.05 -17.45 -3.58
CA LEU A 63 11.00 -17.66 -4.56
C LEU A 63 9.82 -18.39 -3.90
N ILE A 64 8.65 -17.78 -3.97
CA ILE A 64 7.40 -18.39 -3.50
C ILE A 64 6.61 -18.85 -4.72
N LYS A 65 6.43 -20.17 -4.83
CA LYS A 65 5.67 -20.78 -5.92
C LYS A 65 4.20 -20.37 -5.89
N ALA A 66 3.52 -20.51 -7.02
CA ALA A 66 2.08 -20.32 -7.09
C ALA A 66 1.36 -21.15 -6.01
N GLY A 67 0.50 -20.48 -5.25
CA GLY A 67 -0.20 -21.10 -4.11
C GLY A 67 -0.82 -20.09 -3.17
N ARG A 68 -1.49 -20.59 -2.14
CA ARG A 68 -2.16 -19.82 -1.09
C ARG A 68 -1.52 -20.16 0.24
N TYR A 69 -0.90 -19.15 0.86
CA TYR A 69 -0.12 -19.28 2.10
C TYR A 69 -0.86 -18.58 3.23
N ASN A 70 -1.52 -19.36 4.11
CA ASN A 70 -2.19 -18.83 5.29
C ASN A 70 -1.18 -18.60 6.40
N GLU A 71 -0.50 -17.47 6.34
CA GLU A 71 0.61 -17.16 7.25
C GLU A 71 0.57 -15.69 7.70
N LYS A 72 0.92 -15.49 8.96
CA LYS A 72 1.21 -14.18 9.52
C LYS A 72 2.72 -14.02 9.61
N LEU A 73 3.30 -13.16 8.78
CA LEU A 73 4.75 -13.04 8.62
C LEU A 73 5.33 -11.88 9.41
N ASN A 74 6.50 -12.11 10.00
CA ASN A 74 7.30 -11.07 10.63
C ASN A 74 8.69 -11.04 10.02
N ILE A 75 9.00 -10.01 9.22
CA ILE A 75 10.26 -9.84 8.50
C ILE A 75 11.14 -8.89 9.30
N THR A 76 12.16 -9.43 9.96
CA THR A 76 13.12 -8.69 10.80
C THR A 76 14.54 -8.72 10.26
N ARG A 77 14.78 -9.51 9.18
CA ARG A 77 16.04 -9.59 8.47
C ARG A 77 16.03 -8.65 7.27
N GLY A 78 17.08 -7.85 7.11
CA GLY A 78 17.31 -6.98 5.97
C GLY A 78 18.02 -7.66 4.80
N ASN A 79 18.33 -6.87 3.78
CA ASN A 79 18.98 -7.32 2.54
C ASN A 79 18.30 -8.55 1.93
N LEU A 80 16.97 -8.43 1.72
CA LEU A 80 16.08 -9.54 1.37
C LEU A 80 15.35 -9.24 0.05
N GLU A 81 15.18 -10.29 -0.76
CA GLU A 81 14.30 -10.29 -1.92
C GLU A 81 13.29 -11.43 -1.81
N ILE A 82 12.00 -11.13 -1.95
CA ILE A 82 10.91 -12.09 -1.97
C ILE A 82 10.17 -11.93 -3.28
N ARG A 83 10.04 -12.99 -4.05
CA ARG A 83 9.30 -12.97 -5.31
C ARG A 83 8.27 -14.08 -5.38
N GLY A 84 7.08 -13.75 -5.81
CA GLY A 84 6.05 -14.72 -6.20
C GLY A 84 6.10 -15.07 -7.69
N GLU A 85 5.19 -15.93 -8.12
CA GLU A 85 4.98 -16.29 -9.53
C GLU A 85 3.80 -15.49 -10.15
N GLY A 86 3.66 -14.22 -9.74
CA GLY A 86 2.61 -13.30 -10.18
C GLY A 86 1.58 -13.05 -9.09
N ALA A 87 1.07 -11.81 -9.02
CA ALA A 87 0.08 -11.40 -8.01
C ALA A 87 -1.21 -12.23 -8.07
N ALA A 88 -1.62 -12.70 -9.25
CA ALA A 88 -2.79 -13.57 -9.38
C ALA A 88 -2.56 -15.01 -8.90
N ASN A 89 -1.31 -15.44 -8.78
CA ASN A 89 -0.95 -16.83 -8.56
C ASN A 89 -0.40 -17.11 -7.16
N THR A 90 0.29 -16.13 -6.56
CA THR A 90 0.92 -16.27 -5.24
C THR A 90 0.24 -15.35 -4.24
N LEU A 91 -0.42 -15.93 -3.24
CA LEU A 91 -1.18 -15.21 -2.23
C LEU A 91 -0.71 -15.57 -0.83
N ILE A 92 -0.27 -14.56 -0.07
CA ILE A 92 -0.04 -14.63 1.38
C ILE A 92 -1.23 -13.96 2.06
N TYR A 93 -1.92 -14.65 2.96
CA TYR A 93 -3.11 -14.12 3.60
C TYR A 93 -3.22 -14.55 5.05
N PHE A 94 -3.88 -13.70 5.84
CA PHE A 94 -4.21 -14.01 7.23
C PHE A 94 -5.49 -13.27 7.64
N ASP A 95 -6.21 -13.83 8.63
CA ASP A 95 -7.42 -13.24 9.19
C ASP A 95 -7.14 -12.71 10.60
N ALA A 96 -6.87 -11.42 10.70
CA ALA A 96 -6.70 -10.74 11.98
C ALA A 96 -7.18 -9.28 11.89
N TYR A 97 -7.80 -8.78 12.95
CA TYR A 97 -8.16 -7.37 13.09
C TYR A 97 -7.67 -6.83 14.44
N ALA A 98 -7.68 -5.51 14.62
CA ALA A 98 -7.10 -4.87 15.80
C ALA A 98 -7.69 -5.41 17.12
N GLY A 99 -8.99 -5.68 17.16
CA GLY A 99 -9.67 -6.19 18.35
C GLY A 99 -9.27 -7.60 18.77
N ASN A 100 -8.78 -8.46 17.83
CA ASN A 100 -8.32 -9.82 18.13
C ASN A 100 -6.80 -10.03 18.06
N SER A 101 -6.05 -8.99 17.73
CA SER A 101 -4.62 -9.08 17.42
C SER A 101 -3.74 -9.59 18.57
N ARG A 102 -4.17 -9.45 19.83
CA ARG A 102 -3.47 -9.99 21.01
C ARG A 102 -3.28 -11.49 20.99
N GLY A 103 -4.17 -12.22 20.31
CA GLY A 103 -4.04 -13.66 20.11
C GLY A 103 -2.88 -14.08 19.24
N TYR A 104 -2.34 -13.14 18.42
CA TYR A 104 -1.32 -13.41 17.43
C TYR A 104 0.01 -12.70 17.69
N ARG A 105 -0.04 -11.54 18.35
CA ARG A 105 1.15 -10.75 18.64
C ARG A 105 0.98 -10.01 19.99
N ALA A 106 1.55 -10.55 21.05
CA ALA A 106 1.37 -10.00 22.40
C ALA A 106 2.03 -8.63 22.59
N ASP A 107 3.14 -8.36 21.90
CA ASP A 107 3.93 -7.11 21.95
C ASP A 107 3.44 -6.05 20.96
N GLY A 108 2.70 -6.44 19.93
CA GLY A 108 2.19 -5.55 18.88
C GLY A 108 0.68 -5.65 18.72
N TRP A 109 -0.07 -5.54 19.79
CA TRP A 109 -1.54 -5.58 19.76
C TRP A 109 -2.15 -4.34 19.11
N GLY A 110 -3.46 -4.39 18.82
CA GLY A 110 -4.18 -3.34 18.12
C GLY A 110 -3.91 -3.35 16.61
N THR A 111 -3.98 -2.19 15.98
CA THR A 111 -3.82 -2.06 14.52
C THR A 111 -2.50 -2.67 14.01
N PRO A 112 -1.31 -2.36 14.58
CA PRO A 112 -0.07 -3.01 14.15
C PRO A 112 -0.09 -4.53 14.28
N GLY A 113 -0.69 -5.04 15.36
CA GLY A 113 -0.80 -6.48 15.62
C GLY A 113 -1.69 -7.24 14.64
N SER A 114 -2.56 -6.54 13.89
CA SER A 114 -3.44 -7.17 12.88
C SER A 114 -2.73 -7.50 11.56
N ALA A 115 -1.52 -6.98 11.31
CA ALA A 115 -0.86 -7.09 10.01
C ALA A 115 -0.64 -8.55 9.56
N THR A 116 -1.01 -8.87 8.33
CA THR A 116 -0.67 -10.15 7.70
C THR A 116 0.84 -10.26 7.51
N VAL A 117 1.46 -9.22 6.96
CA VAL A 117 2.93 -9.12 6.85
C VAL A 117 3.40 -7.86 7.56
N SER A 118 4.37 -8.02 8.47
CA SER A 118 5.06 -6.94 9.16
C SER A 118 6.53 -6.92 8.74
N ILE A 119 7.04 -5.77 8.32
CA ILE A 119 8.45 -5.55 7.97
C ILE A 119 9.02 -4.55 8.97
N ASP A 120 10.03 -4.95 9.73
CA ASP A 120 10.70 -4.10 10.72
C ASP A 120 12.22 -4.18 10.56
N THR A 121 12.71 -3.85 9.37
CA THR A 121 14.11 -3.93 8.96
C THR A 121 14.37 -3.05 7.73
N VAL A 122 15.58 -3.11 7.17
CA VAL A 122 16.00 -2.29 6.03
C VAL A 122 16.29 -3.12 4.77
N ASP A 123 16.14 -2.52 3.60
CA ASP A 123 16.50 -3.09 2.31
C ASP A 123 15.79 -4.42 2.02
N VAL A 124 14.47 -4.36 1.91
CA VAL A 124 13.61 -5.47 1.49
C VAL A 124 12.94 -5.15 0.16
N HIS A 125 13.04 -6.07 -0.78
CA HIS A 125 12.31 -6.01 -2.05
C HIS A 125 11.31 -7.16 -2.15
N ILE A 126 10.03 -6.84 -2.42
CA ILE A 126 8.96 -7.81 -2.64
C ILE A 126 8.39 -7.60 -4.04
N ALA A 127 8.20 -8.69 -4.79
CA ALA A 127 7.66 -8.59 -6.14
C ALA A 127 6.70 -9.73 -6.49
N ASP A 128 5.77 -9.44 -7.40
CA ASP A 128 4.97 -10.42 -8.13
C ASP A 128 4.13 -11.35 -7.23
N LEU A 129 3.48 -10.81 -6.19
CA LEU A 129 2.61 -11.57 -5.28
C LEU A 129 1.46 -10.69 -4.72
N THR A 130 0.52 -11.33 -4.05
CA THR A 130 -0.56 -10.67 -3.29
C THR A 130 -0.35 -10.88 -1.79
N ILE A 131 -0.56 -9.82 -1.01
CA ILE A 131 -0.69 -9.85 0.45
C ILE A 131 -2.10 -9.40 0.79
N GLU A 132 -2.84 -10.18 1.54
CA GLU A 132 -4.24 -9.92 1.88
C GLU A 132 -4.50 -10.08 3.37
N ASN A 133 -5.23 -9.14 3.94
CA ASN A 133 -5.91 -9.38 5.21
C ASN A 133 -7.35 -9.77 4.92
N THR A 134 -7.73 -10.99 5.32
CA THR A 134 -9.03 -11.60 4.99
C THR A 134 -10.10 -11.38 6.05
N TYR A 135 -9.91 -10.46 6.99
CA TYR A 135 -10.94 -10.10 7.95
C TYR A 135 -12.22 -9.66 7.22
N ASP A 136 -13.35 -10.28 7.59
CA ASP A 136 -14.64 -9.97 6.98
C ASP A 136 -15.21 -8.63 7.49
N PHE A 137 -14.58 -7.55 7.00
CA PHE A 137 -14.97 -6.20 7.33
C PHE A 137 -16.44 -5.91 6.96
N LEU A 138 -16.90 -6.38 5.80
CA LEU A 138 -18.24 -6.06 5.31
C LEU A 138 -19.35 -6.71 6.16
N ALA A 139 -19.13 -7.92 6.66
CA ALA A 139 -20.04 -8.56 7.61
C ALA A 139 -20.07 -7.85 8.97
N ASN A 140 -19.01 -7.18 9.36
CA ASN A 140 -18.98 -6.33 10.54
C ASN A 140 -19.60 -4.95 10.29
N ASP A 141 -19.34 -4.36 9.13
CA ASP A 141 -19.74 -3.00 8.77
C ASP A 141 -21.26 -2.83 8.67
N ILE A 142 -21.97 -3.85 8.19
CA ILE A 142 -23.45 -3.85 8.07
C ILE A 142 -24.18 -3.87 9.43
N LYS A 143 -23.51 -4.29 10.50
CA LYS A 143 -24.14 -4.41 11.82
C LYS A 143 -24.53 -3.03 12.38
N ALA A 144 -25.65 -2.96 13.07
CA ALA A 144 -26.06 -1.76 13.78
C ALA A 144 -25.05 -1.34 14.85
N ALA A 145 -25.03 -0.05 15.19
CA ALA A 145 -24.06 0.49 16.16
C ALA A 145 -24.19 -0.14 17.57
N ASP A 146 -25.39 -0.57 17.93
CA ASP A 146 -25.76 -1.22 19.18
C ASP A 146 -25.73 -2.76 19.13
N ASP A 147 -25.34 -3.35 18.01
CA ASP A 147 -25.19 -4.82 17.90
C ASP A 147 -24.03 -5.30 18.79
N PRO A 148 -24.28 -6.14 19.80
CA PRO A 148 -23.24 -6.61 20.72
C PRO A 148 -22.16 -7.48 20.06
N THR A 149 -22.39 -7.94 18.83
CA THR A 149 -21.41 -8.72 18.04
C THR A 149 -20.59 -7.83 17.10
N LYS A 150 -20.87 -6.53 17.02
CA LYS A 150 -20.10 -5.59 16.20
C LYS A 150 -18.72 -5.36 16.81
N ALA A 151 -17.68 -5.71 16.06
CA ALA A 151 -16.31 -5.41 16.48
C ALA A 151 -16.06 -3.89 16.39
N GLY A 152 -15.64 -3.28 17.50
CA GLY A 152 -15.34 -1.84 17.56
C GLY A 152 -14.01 -1.48 16.88
N ASP A 153 -12.99 -2.33 17.06
CA ASP A 153 -11.64 -2.14 16.53
C ASP A 153 -11.45 -3.01 15.29
N SER A 154 -12.04 -2.58 14.16
CA SER A 154 -12.14 -3.36 12.91
C SER A 154 -11.02 -3.08 11.91
N GLN A 155 -9.96 -2.36 12.31
CA GLN A 155 -8.76 -2.15 11.51
C GLN A 155 -8.07 -3.49 11.20
N ALA A 156 -7.68 -3.72 9.94
CA ALA A 156 -7.17 -5.01 9.50
C ALA A 156 -6.06 -4.82 8.43
N VAL A 157 -4.82 -4.77 8.89
CA VAL A 157 -3.66 -4.42 8.07
C VAL A 157 -3.23 -5.62 7.21
N ALA A 158 -3.07 -5.43 5.91
CA ALA A 158 -2.41 -6.42 5.05
C ALA A 158 -0.88 -6.28 5.18
N LEU A 159 -0.34 -5.07 5.07
CA LEU A 159 1.10 -4.81 5.18
C LEU A 159 1.38 -3.68 6.16
N LEU A 160 2.23 -3.98 7.15
CA LEU A 160 2.84 -3.00 8.05
C LEU A 160 4.32 -2.80 7.68
N LEU A 161 4.70 -1.57 7.37
CA LEU A 161 6.10 -1.13 7.35
C LEU A 161 6.38 -0.46 8.69
N ASP A 162 6.95 -1.20 9.64
CA ASP A 162 7.09 -0.78 11.04
C ASP A 162 8.24 0.22 11.23
N THR A 163 8.45 0.70 12.41
CA THR A 163 9.29 1.87 12.76
C THR A 163 10.73 1.81 12.24
N ARG A 164 11.34 0.63 12.17
CA ARG A 164 12.72 0.46 11.66
C ARG A 164 12.77 0.26 10.14
N SER A 165 11.63 0.12 9.46
CA SER A 165 11.64 -0.12 8.03
C SER A 165 12.15 1.10 7.26
N ASP A 166 13.15 0.85 6.38
CA ASP A 166 13.71 1.83 5.45
C ASP A 166 14.16 1.13 4.17
N LYS A 167 14.05 1.78 3.04
CA LYS A 167 14.39 1.23 1.72
C LYS A 167 13.59 -0.04 1.40
N ILE A 168 12.30 0.02 1.63
CA ILE A 168 11.38 -1.07 1.28
C ILE A 168 10.81 -0.81 -0.10
N SER A 169 10.94 -1.77 -1.03
CA SER A 169 10.34 -1.64 -2.36
C SER A 169 9.41 -2.79 -2.67
N LEU A 170 8.28 -2.47 -3.26
CA LEU A 170 7.27 -3.42 -3.73
C LEU A 170 7.01 -3.17 -5.22
N SER A 171 7.11 -4.22 -6.04
CA SER A 171 6.91 -4.12 -7.49
C SER A 171 5.89 -5.12 -7.96
N ARG A 172 4.82 -4.66 -8.62
CA ARG A 172 3.73 -5.52 -9.11
C ARG A 172 3.11 -6.39 -8.01
N VAL A 173 3.01 -5.80 -6.80
CA VAL A 173 2.38 -6.43 -5.64
C VAL A 173 0.95 -5.94 -5.52
N THR A 174 0.05 -6.82 -5.14
CA THR A 174 -1.32 -6.47 -4.76
C THR A 174 -1.47 -6.52 -3.24
N LEU A 175 -1.94 -5.42 -2.64
CA LEU A 175 -2.32 -5.36 -1.23
C LEU A 175 -3.84 -5.30 -1.13
N ASN A 176 -4.45 -6.32 -0.56
CA ASN A 176 -5.90 -6.40 -0.40
C ASN A 176 -6.30 -6.29 1.08
N GLY A 177 -7.27 -5.45 1.33
CA GLY A 177 -7.89 -5.28 2.65
C GLY A 177 -9.14 -4.41 2.54
N TYR A 178 -9.57 -3.89 3.67
CA TYR A 178 -10.65 -2.92 3.76
C TYR A 178 -10.20 -1.70 4.56
N GLN A 179 -10.51 -1.62 5.85
CA GLN A 179 -10.02 -0.53 6.71
C GLN A 179 -8.55 -0.78 7.07
N ASP A 180 -7.70 0.25 6.90
CA ASP A 180 -6.29 0.23 7.31
C ASP A 180 -5.41 -0.78 6.55
N THR A 181 -5.61 -1.00 5.24
CA THR A 181 -4.89 -2.03 4.47
C THR A 181 -3.37 -1.90 4.51
N LEU A 182 -2.83 -0.69 4.34
CA LEU A 182 -1.39 -0.41 4.31
C LEU A 182 -1.00 0.61 5.38
N PHE A 183 -0.23 0.17 6.36
CA PHE A 183 0.35 1.02 7.40
C PHE A 183 1.82 1.32 7.11
N VAL A 184 2.11 2.57 6.74
CA VAL A 184 3.49 3.06 6.52
C VAL A 184 3.95 3.83 7.76
N HIS A 185 4.62 3.16 8.69
CA HIS A 185 5.10 3.75 9.94
C HIS A 185 6.59 4.10 9.89
N GLY A 186 7.37 3.40 9.06
CA GLY A 186 8.83 3.55 8.94
C GLY A 186 9.30 4.76 8.13
N ASN A 187 10.35 4.57 7.36
CA ASN A 187 10.97 5.61 6.56
C ASN A 187 10.61 5.50 5.07
N ARG A 188 11.59 5.23 4.19
CA ARG A 188 11.40 5.23 2.74
C ARG A 188 10.77 3.93 2.24
N ALA A 189 9.68 4.07 1.51
CA ALA A 189 9.02 2.96 0.83
C ALA A 189 8.66 3.33 -0.61
N TYR A 190 8.75 2.38 -1.53
CA TYR A 190 8.45 2.56 -2.94
C TYR A 190 7.54 1.46 -3.46
N PHE A 191 6.43 1.84 -4.05
CA PHE A 191 5.44 0.95 -4.63
C PHE A 191 5.38 1.22 -6.14
N TYR A 192 5.83 0.27 -6.94
CA TYR A 192 5.89 0.40 -8.39
C TYR A 192 4.91 -0.55 -9.08
N GLU A 193 4.06 -0.02 -9.96
CA GLU A 193 3.05 -0.79 -10.71
C GLU A 193 2.26 -1.76 -9.82
N SER A 194 2.00 -1.35 -8.59
CA SER A 194 1.32 -2.15 -7.58
C SER A 194 -0.15 -1.75 -7.44
N THR A 195 -0.96 -2.63 -6.88
CA THR A 195 -2.37 -2.38 -6.61
C THR A 195 -2.60 -2.36 -5.10
N ILE A 196 -3.23 -1.32 -4.57
CA ILE A 196 -3.62 -1.24 -3.17
C ILE A 196 -5.13 -1.03 -3.10
N SER A 197 -5.86 -1.92 -2.42
CA SER A 197 -7.30 -1.86 -2.28
C SER A 197 -7.76 -1.74 -0.83
N GLY A 198 -8.79 -0.95 -0.60
CA GLY A 198 -9.39 -0.76 0.71
C GLY A 198 -10.51 0.26 0.71
N ASN A 199 -10.98 0.62 1.91
CA ASN A 199 -12.03 1.63 2.03
C ASN A 199 -11.69 2.73 3.06
N VAL A 200 -11.69 2.49 4.35
CA VAL A 200 -11.46 3.54 5.36
C VAL A 200 -9.98 3.64 5.67
N ASP A 201 -9.38 4.82 5.41
CA ASP A 201 -8.00 5.14 5.77
C ASP A 201 -6.98 4.08 5.29
N PHE A 202 -7.23 3.48 4.13
CA PHE A 202 -6.57 2.25 3.75
C PHE A 202 -5.10 2.40 3.34
N ILE A 203 -4.59 3.63 3.24
CA ILE A 203 -3.16 3.95 3.13
C ILE A 203 -2.86 5.01 4.19
N PHE A 204 -2.17 4.65 5.27
CA PHE A 204 -2.02 5.55 6.40
C PHE A 204 -0.64 5.46 7.07
N GLY A 205 -0.35 6.43 7.94
CA GLY A 205 0.87 6.47 8.74
C GLY A 205 1.75 7.69 8.49
N GLN A 206 2.94 7.67 9.09
CA GLN A 206 3.87 8.80 9.12
C GLN A 206 5.05 8.69 8.15
N GLY A 207 5.18 7.56 7.46
CA GLY A 207 6.34 7.25 6.63
C GLY A 207 6.40 8.05 5.33
N ASN A 208 7.56 8.00 4.67
CA ASN A 208 7.78 8.53 3.34
C ASN A 208 7.56 7.41 2.31
N ALA A 209 6.37 7.34 1.72
CA ALA A 209 6.03 6.34 0.72
C ALA A 209 5.69 6.98 -0.62
N VAL A 210 6.28 6.45 -1.68
CA VAL A 210 5.97 6.83 -3.06
C VAL A 210 5.26 5.68 -3.77
N PHE A 211 4.10 5.99 -4.33
CA PHE A 211 3.32 5.12 -5.22
C PHE A 211 3.55 5.63 -6.65
N ASP A 212 4.25 4.83 -7.45
CA ASP A 212 4.59 5.17 -8.84
C ASP A 212 3.82 4.25 -9.80
N ARG A 213 3.02 4.82 -10.70
CA ARG A 213 2.18 4.10 -11.70
C ARG A 213 1.31 3.00 -11.10
N SER A 214 0.93 3.19 -9.85
CA SER A 214 0.15 2.21 -9.09
C SER A 214 -1.35 2.48 -9.22
N THR A 215 -2.15 1.43 -9.01
CA THR A 215 -3.61 1.50 -8.99
C THR A 215 -4.10 1.46 -7.55
N ILE A 216 -4.86 2.46 -7.16
CA ILE A 216 -5.46 2.60 -5.83
C ILE A 216 -6.94 2.35 -5.98
N VAL A 217 -7.46 1.31 -5.34
CA VAL A 217 -8.82 0.80 -5.57
C VAL A 217 -9.68 1.03 -4.33
N SER A 218 -10.68 1.88 -4.45
CA SER A 218 -11.68 2.07 -3.40
C SER A 218 -12.67 0.91 -3.41
N ARG A 219 -12.89 0.29 -2.25
CA ARG A 219 -13.80 -0.84 -2.04
C ARG A 219 -15.09 -0.39 -1.37
N PRO A 220 -16.22 -1.08 -1.60
CA PRO A 220 -17.51 -0.69 -1.05
C PRO A 220 -17.57 -0.81 0.48
N ARG A 221 -18.60 -0.15 1.03
CA ARG A 221 -19.05 -0.24 2.43
C ARG A 221 -20.43 -0.88 2.46
N ASN A 222 -20.72 -1.61 3.55
CA ASN A 222 -22.04 -2.17 3.81
C ASN A 222 -22.86 -1.38 4.86
N SER A 223 -22.26 -0.35 5.47
CA SER A 223 -23.01 0.59 6.31
C SER A 223 -24.02 1.40 5.49
N THR A 224 -25.09 1.85 6.13
CA THR A 224 -26.04 2.79 5.54
C THR A 224 -25.51 4.20 5.65
N PHE A 225 -25.54 4.93 4.54
CA PHE A 225 -25.13 6.33 4.44
C PHE A 225 -26.30 7.20 3.96
N ALA A 226 -26.31 8.45 4.41
CA ALA A 226 -27.22 9.45 3.86
C ALA A 226 -26.78 9.88 2.45
N GLU A 227 -27.70 10.46 1.67
CA GLU A 227 -27.35 10.99 0.35
C GLU A 227 -26.29 12.09 0.46
N GLY A 228 -25.22 11.97 -0.33
CA GLY A 228 -24.09 12.91 -0.34
C GLY A 228 -23.09 12.76 0.82
N GLU A 229 -23.29 11.78 1.69
CA GLU A 229 -22.34 11.49 2.77
C GLU A 229 -21.05 10.86 2.23
N ILE A 230 -19.92 11.18 2.85
CA ILE A 230 -18.63 10.54 2.53
C ILE A 230 -18.58 9.16 3.17
N HIS A 231 -18.36 8.14 2.35
CA HIS A 231 -18.31 6.75 2.79
C HIS A 231 -16.93 6.30 3.28
N SER A 232 -15.86 6.84 2.67
CA SER A 232 -14.50 6.37 2.91
C SER A 232 -13.42 7.39 2.52
N PHE A 233 -12.17 7.07 2.89
CA PHE A 233 -11.01 7.94 2.73
C PHE A 233 -9.84 7.10 2.21
N ILE A 234 -9.16 7.56 1.16
CA ILE A 234 -8.01 6.84 0.60
C ILE A 234 -6.84 6.88 1.58
N THR A 235 -6.48 8.08 2.07
CA THR A 235 -5.32 8.26 2.92
C THR A 235 -5.66 8.83 4.31
N ALA A 236 -4.86 8.43 5.31
CA ALA A 236 -4.84 9.05 6.63
C ALA A 236 -3.38 9.29 7.08
N PRO A 237 -2.68 10.27 6.47
CA PRO A 237 -1.30 10.54 6.82
C PRO A 237 -1.18 11.19 8.21
N SER A 238 -0.13 10.78 8.95
CA SER A 238 0.28 11.35 10.23
C SER A 238 1.73 11.84 10.20
N THR A 239 2.18 12.29 9.04
CA THR A 239 3.57 12.70 8.80
C THR A 239 3.98 13.81 9.77
N ASN A 240 5.01 13.58 10.60
CA ASN A 240 5.52 14.60 11.49
C ASN A 240 5.95 15.85 10.72
N ILE A 241 5.70 17.04 11.28
CA ILE A 241 5.99 18.33 10.64
C ILE A 241 7.47 18.48 10.25
N ALA A 242 8.38 17.84 10.97
CA ALA A 242 9.82 17.86 10.66
C ALA A 242 10.21 17.00 9.45
N ARG A 243 9.32 16.12 8.95
CA ARG A 243 9.56 15.33 7.74
C ARG A 243 9.06 16.08 6.51
N GLU A 244 9.90 16.19 5.50
CA GLU A 244 9.57 16.89 4.26
C GLU A 244 8.57 16.11 3.40
N TYR A 245 8.70 14.78 3.30
CA TYR A 245 7.87 13.91 2.48
C TYR A 245 7.00 12.98 3.32
N GLY A 246 5.82 12.68 2.80
CA GLY A 246 4.84 11.74 3.35
C GLY A 246 4.35 10.76 2.28
N LEU A 247 3.05 10.66 2.09
CA LEU A 247 2.44 9.80 1.07
C LEU A 247 2.40 10.53 -0.27
N THR A 248 3.10 10.04 -1.28
CA THR A 248 3.23 10.67 -2.60
C THR A 248 2.77 9.72 -3.69
N PHE A 249 1.82 10.14 -4.52
CA PHE A 249 1.25 9.38 -5.62
C PHE A 249 1.68 10.01 -6.94
N LEU A 250 2.47 9.28 -7.73
CA LEU A 250 3.01 9.71 -9.03
C LEU A 250 2.39 8.88 -10.15
N ASP A 251 1.74 9.55 -11.10
CA ASP A 251 1.16 8.91 -12.30
C ASP A 251 0.23 7.71 -11.97
N CYS A 252 -0.46 7.79 -10.82
CA CYS A 252 -1.33 6.74 -10.30
C CYS A 252 -2.74 6.77 -10.93
N LYS A 253 -3.52 5.72 -10.66
CA LYS A 253 -4.94 5.66 -11.01
C LYS A 253 -5.75 5.38 -9.76
N LEU A 254 -6.68 6.29 -9.42
CA LEU A 254 -7.70 6.05 -8.41
C LEU A 254 -8.93 5.48 -9.10
N THR A 255 -9.24 4.23 -8.79
CA THR A 255 -10.36 3.47 -9.34
C THR A 255 -11.23 2.91 -8.21
N ARG A 256 -12.30 2.22 -8.56
CA ARG A 256 -13.21 1.64 -7.57
C ARG A 256 -13.70 0.27 -7.98
N GLU A 257 -14.08 -0.53 -7.00
CA GLU A 257 -14.90 -1.73 -7.20
C GLU A 257 -16.38 -1.35 -7.41
N GLU A 258 -17.16 -2.27 -7.96
CA GLU A 258 -18.62 -2.16 -8.05
C GLU A 258 -19.22 -1.92 -6.65
N GLY A 259 -20.25 -1.08 -6.57
CA GLY A 259 -20.90 -0.72 -5.31
C GLY A 259 -20.35 0.52 -4.61
N VAL A 260 -19.25 1.10 -5.08
CA VAL A 260 -18.76 2.41 -4.58
C VAL A 260 -19.45 3.53 -5.37
N PRO A 261 -20.26 4.40 -4.72
CA PRO A 261 -20.98 5.47 -5.41
C PRO A 261 -20.08 6.60 -5.93
N ASP A 262 -20.59 7.37 -6.88
CA ASP A 262 -19.97 8.62 -7.30
C ASP A 262 -19.89 9.61 -6.13
N GLN A 263 -18.84 10.43 -6.08
CA GLN A 263 -18.65 11.52 -5.10
C GLN A 263 -18.64 11.07 -3.62
N SER A 264 -18.43 9.79 -3.33
CA SER A 264 -18.51 9.22 -1.98
C SER A 264 -17.19 9.04 -1.26
N ILE A 265 -16.05 9.25 -1.94
CA ILE A 265 -14.72 9.01 -1.39
C ILE A 265 -13.89 10.29 -1.42
N THR A 266 -13.16 10.59 -0.34
CA THR A 266 -12.17 11.66 -0.37
C THR A 266 -10.73 11.14 -0.47
N LEU A 267 -9.82 11.98 -0.96
CA LEU A 267 -8.40 11.68 -1.11
C LEU A 267 -7.73 11.37 0.23
N GLY A 268 -8.27 11.94 1.30
CA GLY A 268 -7.80 11.65 2.64
C GLY A 268 -8.28 12.60 3.72
N ARG A 269 -7.82 12.32 4.94
CA ARG A 269 -8.10 13.10 6.15
C ARG A 269 -6.90 13.09 7.09
N PRO A 270 -6.68 14.15 7.91
CA PRO A 270 -5.50 14.26 8.77
C PRO A 270 -5.63 13.35 9.99
N TRP A 271 -4.74 12.35 10.09
CA TRP A 271 -4.67 11.51 11.27
C TRP A 271 -3.62 12.04 12.26
N HIS A 272 -4.07 12.36 13.47
CA HIS A 272 -3.20 12.69 14.58
C HIS A 272 -3.27 11.56 15.60
N PRO A 273 -2.27 10.65 15.63
CA PRO A 273 -2.27 9.50 16.54
C PRO A 273 -2.34 9.96 18.00
N THR A 274 -3.18 9.30 18.79
CA THR A 274 -3.25 9.58 20.23
C THR A 274 -1.97 9.08 20.90
N THR A 275 -1.11 10.00 21.28
CA THR A 275 0.24 9.78 21.78
C THR A 275 0.31 10.16 23.27
N THR A 276 1.17 9.48 24.05
CA THR A 276 1.43 9.82 25.44
C THR A 276 2.58 10.80 25.52
N PHE A 277 2.31 11.98 26.05
CA PHE A 277 3.27 13.04 26.34
C PHE A 277 3.49 13.18 27.85
N PRO A 278 4.50 13.93 28.31
CA PRO A 278 4.73 14.15 29.75
C PRO A 278 3.55 14.79 30.51
N ASP A 279 2.74 15.56 29.78
CA ASP A 279 1.59 16.33 30.30
C ASP A 279 0.22 15.69 30.01
N GLY A 280 0.17 14.53 29.34
CA GLY A 280 -1.08 13.85 29.08
C GLY A 280 -1.06 12.92 27.88
N ARG A 281 -2.24 12.38 27.53
CA ARG A 281 -2.42 11.52 26.36
C ARG A 281 -3.46 12.10 25.43
N TYR A 282 -3.00 12.65 24.31
CA TYR A 282 -3.84 13.34 23.33
C TYR A 282 -3.29 13.17 21.89
N ALA A 283 -4.03 13.68 20.93
CA ALA A 283 -3.66 13.65 19.51
C ALA A 283 -2.34 14.42 19.29
N ASP A 284 -1.37 13.80 18.64
CA ASP A 284 -0.03 14.37 18.41
C ASP A 284 -0.15 15.68 17.58
N PRO A 285 0.19 16.83 18.15
CA PRO A 285 0.09 18.11 17.45
C PRO A 285 1.08 18.26 16.30
N ASP A 286 2.20 17.51 16.32
CA ASP A 286 3.24 17.57 15.30
C ASP A 286 2.97 16.62 14.14
N ALA A 287 1.93 15.79 14.20
CA ALA A 287 1.50 14.90 13.14
C ALA A 287 0.75 15.67 12.03
N ILE A 288 1.41 16.65 11.40
CA ILE A 288 0.85 17.44 10.31
C ILE A 288 0.93 16.65 9.01
N GLY A 289 -0.07 15.82 8.78
CA GLY A 289 -0.12 14.84 7.69
C GLY A 289 0.21 15.43 6.32
N LYS A 290 0.99 14.68 5.51
CA LYS A 290 1.33 15.07 4.13
C LYS A 290 0.91 14.00 3.14
N ALA A 291 0.04 14.36 2.20
CA ALA A 291 -0.35 13.54 1.06
C ALA A 291 -0.37 14.39 -0.21
N VAL A 292 0.22 13.87 -1.29
CA VAL A 292 0.39 14.60 -2.55
C VAL A 292 0.06 13.69 -3.73
N PHE A 293 -0.87 14.13 -4.58
CA PHE A 293 -1.26 13.41 -5.81
C PHE A 293 -0.79 14.19 -7.04
N ILE A 294 0.13 13.61 -7.79
CA ILE A 294 0.78 14.23 -8.96
C ILE A 294 0.42 13.44 -10.22
N ARG A 295 -0.19 14.10 -11.20
CA ARG A 295 -0.62 13.52 -12.49
C ARG A 295 -1.43 12.23 -12.32
N THR A 296 -2.30 12.22 -11.31
CA THR A 296 -3.12 11.06 -10.97
C THR A 296 -4.46 11.09 -11.69
N PHE A 297 -4.85 9.99 -12.32
CA PHE A 297 -6.21 9.83 -12.83
C PHE A 297 -7.16 9.51 -11.67
N MET A 298 -8.27 10.24 -11.57
CA MET A 298 -9.27 10.11 -10.52
C MET A 298 -10.65 9.81 -11.15
N ASP A 299 -11.21 8.64 -10.85
CA ASP A 299 -12.54 8.27 -11.30
C ASP A 299 -13.62 9.01 -10.50
N SER A 300 -14.87 8.98 -10.98
CA SER A 300 -16.01 9.78 -10.50
C SER A 300 -16.40 9.54 -9.03
N HIS A 301 -15.91 8.47 -8.38
CA HIS A 301 -16.13 8.23 -6.96
C HIS A 301 -15.43 9.24 -6.04
N ILE A 302 -14.39 9.93 -6.54
CA ILE A 302 -13.69 10.96 -5.77
C ILE A 302 -14.56 12.21 -5.64
N ASN A 303 -14.78 12.61 -4.40
CA ASN A 303 -15.62 13.78 -4.05
C ASN A 303 -14.96 15.10 -4.47
N THR A 304 -15.78 16.03 -4.92
CA THR A 304 -15.34 17.35 -5.39
C THR A 304 -14.59 18.16 -4.33
N GLN A 305 -14.93 18.00 -3.04
CA GLN A 305 -14.21 18.68 -1.94
C GLN A 305 -12.78 18.15 -1.76
N GLY A 306 -12.47 16.94 -2.25
CA GLY A 306 -11.15 16.31 -2.22
C GLY A 306 -10.74 15.77 -0.87
N TRP A 307 -10.87 16.49 0.22
CA TRP A 307 -10.34 16.17 1.53
C TRP A 307 -11.40 16.29 2.63
N SER A 308 -11.23 15.55 3.73
CA SER A 308 -12.13 15.54 4.88
C SER A 308 -11.39 15.88 6.17
N SER A 309 -12.13 16.37 7.17
CA SER A 309 -11.65 16.55 8.53
C SER A 309 -11.67 15.23 9.30
N MET A 310 -10.89 15.15 10.38
CA MET A 310 -10.85 13.98 11.27
C MET A 310 -10.90 14.39 12.74
N PRO A 311 -11.76 13.76 13.56
CA PRO A 311 -11.75 14.00 15.01
C PRO A 311 -10.53 13.31 15.65
N GLY A 312 -9.90 13.99 16.62
CA GLY A 312 -8.81 13.48 17.42
C GLY A 312 -9.04 13.65 18.91
N THR A 313 -8.20 13.02 19.73
CA THR A 313 -8.28 13.08 21.17
C THR A 313 -7.76 14.43 21.66
N ALA A 314 -8.60 15.19 22.37
CA ALA A 314 -8.22 16.43 23.05
C ALA A 314 -7.46 16.11 24.36
N PRO A 315 -6.76 17.10 24.99
CA PRO A 315 -6.04 16.89 26.25
C PRO A 315 -6.91 16.40 27.41
N ASP A 316 -8.21 16.65 27.38
CA ASP A 316 -9.19 16.15 28.36
C ASP A 316 -9.61 14.69 28.12
N GLY A 317 -9.05 14.03 27.08
CA GLY A 317 -9.34 12.65 26.72
C GLY A 317 -10.56 12.44 25.82
N THR A 318 -11.31 13.50 25.51
CA THR A 318 -12.49 13.43 24.62
C THR A 318 -12.09 13.45 23.16
N LYS A 319 -12.98 12.99 22.25
CA LYS A 319 -12.78 13.06 20.78
C LYS A 319 -13.32 14.39 20.20
N SER A 320 -13.05 15.51 20.88
CA SER A 320 -13.61 16.82 20.57
C SER A 320 -12.73 17.70 19.69
N ARG A 321 -11.44 17.42 19.55
CA ARG A 321 -10.56 18.16 18.63
C ARG A 321 -10.84 17.73 17.20
N ILE A 322 -11.19 18.66 16.32
CA ILE A 322 -11.34 18.44 14.90
C ILE A 322 -10.10 18.99 14.21
N PHE A 323 -9.41 18.10 13.48
CA PHE A 323 -8.31 18.48 12.59
C PHE A 323 -8.84 18.62 11.18
N THR A 324 -8.47 19.71 10.51
CA THR A 324 -9.00 20.06 9.19
C THR A 324 -7.94 19.89 8.09
N PRO A 325 -8.35 19.75 6.83
CA PRO A 325 -7.41 19.69 5.71
C PRO A 325 -6.49 20.91 5.60
N GLU A 326 -7.00 22.10 5.97
CA GLU A 326 -6.26 23.37 5.94
C GLU A 326 -5.08 23.40 6.93
N GLU A 327 -5.18 22.63 8.02
CA GLU A 327 -4.09 22.46 8.99
C GLU A 327 -3.04 21.43 8.52
N SER A 328 -3.19 20.84 7.32
CA SER A 328 -2.40 19.73 6.79
C SER A 328 -1.62 20.12 5.54
N ARG A 329 -0.74 19.24 5.08
CA ARG A 329 0.07 19.42 3.88
C ARG A 329 -0.47 18.57 2.72
N PHE A 330 -1.71 18.85 2.31
CA PHE A 330 -2.44 18.13 1.28
C PHE A 330 -2.38 18.89 -0.04
N PHE A 331 -1.89 18.26 -1.09
CA PHE A 331 -1.71 18.91 -2.39
C PHE A 331 -2.03 17.98 -3.56
N GLU A 332 -2.33 18.59 -4.68
CA GLU A 332 -2.48 17.95 -5.98
C GLU A 332 -1.68 18.69 -7.05
N TYR A 333 -1.40 18.00 -8.17
CA TYR A 333 -0.80 18.63 -9.34
C TYR A 333 -1.18 17.89 -10.62
N ASN A 334 -1.79 18.60 -11.56
CA ASN A 334 -2.14 18.08 -12.89
C ASN A 334 -2.88 16.74 -12.87
N SER A 335 -3.74 16.50 -11.89
CA SER A 335 -4.61 15.33 -11.83
C SER A 335 -5.71 15.43 -12.89
N THR A 336 -6.17 14.28 -13.40
CA THR A 336 -7.14 14.18 -14.50
C THR A 336 -8.29 13.24 -14.15
N GLY A 337 -9.31 13.18 -15.00
CA GLY A 337 -10.48 12.31 -14.83
C GLY A 337 -11.67 13.00 -14.17
N PRO A 338 -12.83 12.33 -14.11
CA PRO A 338 -14.09 12.95 -13.64
C PRO A 338 -14.09 13.31 -12.14
N GLY A 339 -13.22 12.69 -11.33
CA GLY A 339 -13.05 13.00 -9.92
C GLY A 339 -11.98 14.07 -9.64
N ALA A 340 -11.23 14.51 -10.65
CA ALA A 340 -10.28 15.60 -10.52
C ALA A 340 -11.00 16.94 -10.60
N ALA A 341 -10.94 17.74 -9.53
CA ALA A 341 -11.52 19.07 -9.48
C ALA A 341 -10.47 20.08 -9.01
N ILE A 342 -10.52 21.30 -9.54
CA ILE A 342 -9.67 22.41 -9.10
C ILE A 342 -10.59 23.42 -8.41
N ASN A 343 -10.42 23.59 -7.11
CA ASN A 343 -11.17 24.55 -6.30
C ASN A 343 -10.36 24.94 -5.05
N ALA A 344 -10.87 25.85 -4.24
CA ALA A 344 -10.19 26.38 -3.07
C ALA A 344 -9.92 25.32 -1.97
N GLN A 345 -10.68 24.22 -1.94
CA GLN A 345 -10.53 23.13 -0.97
C GLN A 345 -9.47 22.09 -1.40
N ARG A 346 -8.96 22.19 -2.64
CA ARG A 346 -8.00 21.26 -3.24
C ARG A 346 -6.73 22.01 -3.66
N PRO A 347 -5.82 22.28 -2.70
CA PRO A 347 -4.59 23.03 -2.96
C PRO A 347 -3.73 22.38 -4.05
N GLN A 348 -3.24 23.19 -4.99
CA GLN A 348 -2.41 22.74 -6.10
C GLN A 348 -0.95 23.15 -5.88
N LEU A 349 -0.01 22.24 -6.17
CA LEU A 349 1.40 22.59 -6.29
C LEU A 349 1.64 23.47 -7.52
N THR A 350 2.62 24.33 -7.43
CA THR A 350 3.18 25.05 -8.60
C THR A 350 4.16 24.17 -9.36
N ASP A 351 4.49 24.53 -10.61
CA ASP A 351 5.52 23.87 -11.42
C ASP A 351 6.88 23.83 -10.72
N ALA A 352 7.20 24.87 -9.96
CA ALA A 352 8.44 24.94 -9.18
C ALA A 352 8.44 23.93 -8.02
N GLN A 353 7.33 23.81 -7.30
CA GLN A 353 7.21 22.88 -6.17
C GLN A 353 7.17 21.42 -6.60
N VAL A 354 6.58 21.09 -7.76
CA VAL A 354 6.52 19.72 -8.24
C VAL A 354 7.91 19.16 -8.60
N ALA A 355 8.87 20.01 -8.91
CA ALA A 355 10.25 19.60 -9.19
C ALA A 355 10.93 18.92 -7.98
N ASP A 356 10.50 19.24 -6.75
CA ASP A 356 11.02 18.64 -5.52
C ASP A 356 10.55 17.18 -5.33
N TYR A 357 9.55 16.73 -6.13
CA TYR A 357 9.03 15.39 -6.09
C TYR A 357 9.69 14.41 -7.08
N ALA A 358 10.90 14.70 -7.55
CA ALA A 358 11.72 13.71 -8.23
C ALA A 358 12.12 12.58 -7.28
N LEU A 359 12.10 11.32 -7.73
CA LEU A 359 12.41 10.14 -6.88
C LEU A 359 13.78 10.25 -6.20
N GLU A 360 14.78 10.80 -6.92
CA GLU A 360 16.12 11.01 -6.38
C GLU A 360 16.10 11.95 -5.17
N THR A 361 15.29 13.01 -5.23
CA THR A 361 15.12 13.99 -4.16
C THR A 361 14.35 13.39 -2.98
N ILE A 362 13.17 12.80 -3.24
CA ILE A 362 12.33 12.18 -2.19
C ILE A 362 13.10 11.11 -1.42
N PHE A 363 13.91 10.33 -2.11
CA PHE A 363 14.62 9.19 -1.52
C PHE A 363 16.07 9.48 -1.12
N ALA A 364 16.51 10.74 -1.22
CA ALA A 364 17.87 11.15 -0.88
C ALA A 364 18.94 10.23 -1.50
N GLY A 365 18.82 9.98 -2.81
CA GLY A 365 19.74 9.18 -3.60
C GLY A 365 19.54 7.65 -3.52
N TRP A 366 18.62 7.14 -2.70
CA TRP A 366 18.26 5.71 -2.80
C TRP A 366 17.53 5.44 -4.12
N GLN A 367 18.03 4.46 -4.86
CA GLN A 367 17.41 3.97 -6.09
C GLN A 367 16.68 2.65 -5.80
N PRO A 368 15.35 2.68 -5.64
CA PRO A 368 14.60 1.47 -5.35
C PRO A 368 14.61 0.50 -6.53
N PRO A 369 14.76 -0.82 -6.29
CA PRO A 369 14.53 -1.84 -7.31
C PRO A 369 13.08 -1.85 -7.79
N ARG A 370 12.87 -2.27 -9.07
CA ARG A 370 11.55 -2.32 -9.75
C ARG A 370 11.20 -3.72 -10.21
#